data_97ff2e610802b2a0abb8239755de6214
#
_entry.id   97ff2e610802b2a0abb8239755de6214
#
_cell.length_a   1.000
_cell.length_b   1.000
_cell.length_c   1.000
_cell.angle_alpha   90.00
_cell.angle_beta   90.00
_cell.angle_gamma   90.00
#
_symmetry.space_group_name_H-M   'P 1'
#
loop_
_entity.id
_entity.type
_entity.pdbx_description
1 polymer ?
#
loop_
_entity_poly.entity_id
_entity_poly.type
_entity_poly.pdbx_seq_one_letter_code
_entity_poly.pdbx_strand_id
1 'polypeptide(L)'
;EDWENGKLSIATEHVASNVAQTLVKIIMEQVSGSGKKKKIMICVPVGEEHHIGCDVLETYLTIKGFKVYNMGTSIPTESIIEFLNMKKPDVVLISITIQDNVSAGQRLAKKIREKSKIPIFIGGYAMQIDNPPKFEGNVIGETSLEDIPKMLRKIPLTS
;
A
#
# COMPACT_ATOMS: atom_id res chain seq x y z
N GLU A 1 -20.95 2.54 0.54
CA GLU A 1 -22.40 2.35 0.84
C GLU A 1 -23.29 3.34 0.07
N ASP A 2 -23.08 4.67 0.13
CA ASP A 2 -23.90 5.64 -0.62
C ASP A 2 -23.64 5.60 -2.13
N TRP A 3 -22.44 5.23 -2.54
CA TRP A 3 -22.07 4.96 -3.93
C TRP A 3 -22.74 3.68 -4.46
N GLU A 4 -22.70 2.59 -3.71
CA GLU A 4 -23.35 1.31 -4.06
C GLU A 4 -24.88 1.45 -4.14
N ASN A 5 -25.45 2.38 -3.41
CA ASN A 5 -26.88 2.69 -3.41
C ASN A 5 -27.29 3.73 -4.50
N GLY A 6 -26.38 4.14 -5.36
CA GLY A 6 -26.65 5.09 -6.44
C GLY A 6 -26.95 6.53 -6.00
N LYS A 7 -26.66 6.88 -4.73
CA LYS A 7 -26.88 8.22 -4.18
C LYS A 7 -25.77 9.21 -4.53
N LEU A 8 -24.59 8.71 -4.90
CA LEU A 8 -23.46 9.52 -5.33
C LEU A 8 -23.11 9.19 -6.78
N SER A 9 -22.96 10.20 -7.63
CA SER A 9 -22.48 10.01 -8.98
C SER A 9 -20.98 9.70 -8.97
N ILE A 10 -20.50 8.96 -9.95
CA ILE A 10 -19.07 8.67 -10.15
C ILE A 10 -18.26 9.97 -10.16
N ALA A 11 -18.77 11.01 -10.82
CA ALA A 11 -18.12 12.32 -10.88
C ALA A 11 -17.99 12.97 -9.48
N THR A 12 -19.01 12.87 -8.65
CA THR A 12 -19.00 13.41 -7.28
C THR A 12 -18.00 12.65 -6.41
N GLU A 13 -17.94 11.35 -6.53
CA GLU A 13 -16.95 10.52 -5.83
C GLU A 13 -15.54 10.90 -6.23
N HIS A 14 -15.24 11.01 -7.54
CA HIS A 14 -13.93 11.41 -8.03
C HIS A 14 -13.50 12.81 -7.54
N VAL A 15 -14.42 13.79 -7.54
CA VAL A 15 -14.13 15.13 -7.01
C VAL A 15 -13.84 15.07 -5.52
N ALA A 16 -14.64 14.35 -4.73
CA ALA A 16 -14.43 14.21 -3.30
C ALA A 16 -13.09 13.53 -2.99
N SER A 17 -12.75 12.48 -3.73
CA SER A 17 -11.48 11.76 -3.60
C SER A 17 -10.29 12.65 -3.93
N ASN A 18 -10.35 13.44 -5.01
CA ASN A 18 -9.30 14.38 -5.39
C ASN A 18 -9.09 15.50 -4.34
N VAL A 19 -10.19 16.02 -3.77
CA VAL A 19 -10.12 17.01 -2.69
C VAL A 19 -9.47 16.40 -1.45
N ALA A 20 -9.88 15.18 -1.06
CA ALA A 20 -9.30 14.48 0.06
C ALA A 20 -7.80 14.24 -0.14
N GLN A 21 -7.37 13.77 -1.31
CA GLN A 21 -5.96 13.58 -1.66
C GLN A 21 -5.17 14.88 -1.58
N THR A 22 -5.74 15.99 -2.06
CA THR A 22 -5.09 17.29 -2.00
C THR A 22 -4.87 17.77 -0.56
N LEU A 23 -5.89 17.64 0.29
CA LEU A 23 -5.79 17.98 1.72
C LEU A 23 -4.74 17.13 2.42
N VAL A 24 -4.71 15.84 2.11
CA VAL A 24 -3.71 14.90 2.60
C VAL A 24 -2.29 15.34 2.25
N LYS A 25 -2.04 15.71 0.98
CA LYS A 25 -0.72 16.21 0.53
C LYS A 25 -0.29 17.48 1.27
N ILE A 26 -1.19 18.42 1.48
CA ILE A 26 -0.92 19.66 2.23
C ILE A 26 -0.53 19.34 3.68
N ILE A 27 -1.20 18.38 4.32
CA ILE A 27 -0.87 17.95 5.68
C ILE A 27 0.50 17.28 5.71
N MET A 28 0.82 16.45 4.72
CA MET A 28 2.10 15.74 4.62
C MET A 28 3.30 16.69 4.50
N GLU A 29 3.17 17.81 3.79
CA GLU A 29 4.24 18.81 3.66
C GLU A 29 4.62 19.45 5.00
N GLN A 30 3.70 19.46 5.97
CA GLN A 30 3.94 20.02 7.31
C GLN A 30 4.54 19.01 8.30
N VAL A 31 4.55 17.72 7.96
CA VAL A 31 5.08 16.66 8.83
C VAL A 31 6.56 16.40 8.53
N SER A 32 7.43 17.22 9.09
CA SER A 32 8.89 17.03 9.03
C SER A 32 9.40 16.41 10.33
N GLY A 33 9.92 15.18 10.25
CA GLY A 33 10.60 14.51 11.37
C GLY A 33 12.06 14.25 11.02
N SER A 34 12.99 14.58 11.92
CA SER A 34 14.43 14.27 11.80
C SER A 34 14.73 12.88 12.38
N GLY A 35 15.56 12.09 11.70
CA GLY A 35 16.02 10.78 12.18
C GLY A 35 16.00 9.69 11.08
N LYS A 36 16.66 8.54 11.38
CA LYS A 36 16.65 7.37 10.49
C LYS A 36 15.25 6.73 10.53
N LYS A 37 14.44 7.01 9.51
CA LYS A 37 13.07 6.51 9.41
C LYS A 37 13.05 5.15 8.71
N LYS A 38 12.23 4.22 9.22
CA LYS A 38 11.94 2.97 8.53
C LYS A 38 11.27 3.27 7.19
N LYS A 39 11.79 2.67 6.12
CA LYS A 39 11.33 2.87 4.74
C LYS A 39 10.29 1.83 4.37
N ILE A 40 9.12 2.26 4.00
CA ILE A 40 8.00 1.42 3.56
C ILE A 40 7.74 1.68 2.09
N MET A 41 7.64 0.63 1.30
CA MET A 41 7.18 0.73 -0.09
C MET A 41 5.74 0.21 -0.16
N ILE A 42 4.83 1.00 -0.73
CA ILE A 42 3.45 0.61 -1.02
C ILE A 42 3.34 0.48 -2.54
N CYS A 43 2.80 -0.63 -3.02
CA CYS A 43 2.54 -0.85 -4.43
C CYS A 43 1.24 -1.64 -4.64
N VAL A 44 0.74 -1.60 -5.86
CA VAL A 44 -0.40 -2.38 -6.32
C VAL A 44 0.03 -3.26 -7.49
N PRO A 45 -0.61 -4.41 -7.73
CA PRO A 45 -0.33 -5.22 -8.90
C PRO A 45 -0.78 -4.54 -10.19
N VAL A 46 -0.21 -4.96 -11.31
CA VAL A 46 -0.66 -4.51 -12.64
C VAL A 46 -2.15 -4.83 -12.83
N GLY A 47 -2.90 -3.84 -13.31
CA GLY A 47 -4.36 -3.93 -13.48
C GLY A 47 -5.17 -3.43 -12.29
N GLU A 48 -4.52 -3.10 -11.16
CA GLU A 48 -5.18 -2.48 -10.02
C GLU A 48 -5.14 -0.96 -10.15
N GLU A 49 -6.30 -0.36 -10.37
CA GLU A 49 -6.46 1.10 -10.49
C GLU A 49 -6.93 1.77 -9.19
N HIS A 50 -7.32 0.97 -8.18
CA HIS A 50 -7.76 1.48 -6.89
C HIS A 50 -6.56 1.79 -5.99
N HIS A 51 -6.28 3.06 -5.77
CA HIS A 51 -5.11 3.52 -5.01
C HIS A 51 -5.43 4.43 -3.82
N ILE A 52 -6.69 4.87 -3.66
CA ILE A 52 -7.08 5.76 -2.55
C ILE A 52 -6.69 5.19 -1.20
N GLY A 53 -6.87 3.89 -0.99
CA GLY A 53 -6.43 3.21 0.23
C GLY A 53 -4.92 3.29 0.46
N CYS A 54 -4.13 3.25 -0.62
CA CYS A 54 -2.67 3.43 -0.56
C CYS A 54 -2.29 4.86 -0.17
N ASP A 55 -2.99 5.86 -0.69
CA ASP A 55 -2.74 7.28 -0.38
C ASP A 55 -3.08 7.62 1.08
N VAL A 56 -4.19 7.06 1.58
CA VAL A 56 -4.57 7.16 3.00
C VAL A 56 -3.52 6.50 3.88
N LEU A 57 -3.08 5.29 3.52
CA LEU A 57 -2.08 4.54 4.27
C LEU A 57 -0.71 5.25 4.24
N GLU A 58 -0.28 5.79 3.10
CA GLU A 58 0.93 6.59 2.98
C GLU A 58 0.91 7.76 3.95
N THR A 59 -0.18 8.54 3.93
CA THR A 59 -0.37 9.69 4.81
C THR A 59 -0.29 9.30 6.27
N TYR A 60 -1.05 8.27 6.64
CA TYR A 60 -1.11 7.81 8.01
C TYR A 60 0.26 7.32 8.51
N LEU A 61 0.96 6.52 7.72
CA LEU A 61 2.30 6.03 8.06
C LEU A 61 3.32 7.17 8.12
N THR A 62 3.22 8.17 7.25
CA THR A 62 4.10 9.35 7.26
C THR A 62 3.91 10.15 8.55
N ILE A 63 2.66 10.38 8.97
CA ILE A 63 2.34 11.01 10.27
C ILE A 63 2.89 10.18 11.44
N LYS A 64 2.87 8.84 11.34
CA LYS A 64 3.44 7.94 12.36
C LYS A 64 4.97 7.84 12.31
N GLY A 65 5.65 8.62 11.46
CA GLY A 65 7.11 8.77 11.42
C GLY A 65 7.85 7.79 10.49
N PHE A 66 7.15 7.09 9.61
CA PHE A 66 7.77 6.27 8.57
C PHE A 66 8.18 7.10 7.35
N LYS A 67 9.13 6.59 6.58
CA LYS A 67 9.41 7.11 5.23
C LYS A 67 8.67 6.21 4.23
N VAL A 68 7.67 6.74 3.56
CA VAL A 68 6.84 5.96 2.64
C VAL A 68 7.18 6.27 1.20
N TYR A 69 7.20 5.24 0.36
CA TYR A 69 7.27 5.30 -1.09
C TYR A 69 6.00 4.65 -1.64
N ASN A 70 5.03 5.46 -1.99
CA ASN A 70 3.81 5.00 -2.66
C ASN A 70 4.04 5.01 -4.17
N MET A 71 4.00 3.83 -4.78
CA MET A 71 4.27 3.67 -6.20
C MET A 71 3.08 4.08 -7.09
N GLY A 72 1.89 4.25 -6.51
CA GLY A 72 0.68 4.50 -7.30
C GLY A 72 0.24 3.29 -8.13
N THR A 73 -0.53 3.56 -9.19
CA THR A 73 -1.10 2.55 -10.10
C THR A 73 -0.30 2.45 -11.40
N SER A 74 -0.62 1.42 -12.20
CA SER A 74 -0.09 1.24 -13.56
C SER A 74 1.43 1.15 -13.67
N ILE A 75 2.13 0.77 -12.60
CA ILE A 75 3.59 0.59 -12.61
C ILE A 75 3.92 -0.85 -13.01
N PRO A 76 4.75 -1.06 -14.04
CA PRO A 76 5.22 -2.39 -14.42
C PRO A 76 5.98 -3.07 -13.28
N THR A 77 5.81 -4.38 -13.13
CA THR A 77 6.46 -5.17 -12.07
C THR A 77 7.99 -5.00 -12.09
N GLU A 78 8.59 -4.93 -13.26
CA GLU A 78 10.02 -4.74 -13.44
C GLU A 78 10.49 -3.42 -12.84
N SER A 79 9.74 -2.32 -13.05
CA SER A 79 10.04 -1.01 -12.46
C SER A 79 9.88 -1.00 -10.93
N ILE A 80 8.93 -1.76 -10.40
CA ILE A 80 8.80 -1.97 -8.95
C ILE A 80 10.05 -2.65 -8.39
N ILE A 81 10.57 -3.69 -9.08
CA ILE A 81 11.79 -4.40 -8.68
C ILE A 81 13.03 -3.49 -8.77
N GLU A 82 13.17 -2.70 -9.84
CA GLU A 82 14.26 -1.72 -9.96
C GLU A 82 14.24 -0.71 -8.82
N PHE A 83 13.07 -0.16 -8.50
CA PHE A 83 12.89 0.78 -7.41
C PHE A 83 13.21 0.15 -6.05
N LEU A 84 12.77 -1.09 -5.82
CA LEU A 84 13.10 -1.86 -4.62
C LEU A 84 14.62 -1.98 -4.43
N ASN A 85 15.37 -2.32 -5.48
CA ASN A 85 16.82 -2.44 -5.45
C ASN A 85 17.52 -1.09 -5.19
N MET A 86 16.98 -0.01 -5.76
CA MET A 86 17.53 1.35 -5.63
C MET A 86 17.28 1.94 -4.23
N LYS A 87 16.06 1.84 -3.72
CA LYS A 87 15.65 2.50 -2.46
C LYS A 87 15.84 1.62 -1.23
N LYS A 88 15.95 0.30 -1.41
CA LYS A 88 16.10 -0.69 -0.34
C LYS A 88 15.13 -0.40 0.82
N PRO A 89 13.83 -0.52 0.60
CA PRO A 89 12.85 -0.36 1.67
C PRO A 89 13.02 -1.48 2.71
N ASP A 90 12.57 -1.22 3.94
CA ASP A 90 12.59 -2.21 5.02
C ASP A 90 11.40 -3.17 4.93
N VAL A 91 10.31 -2.75 4.28
CA VAL A 91 9.07 -3.51 4.13
C VAL A 91 8.39 -3.14 2.81
N VAL A 92 7.73 -4.12 2.19
CA VAL A 92 6.81 -3.92 1.06
C VAL A 92 5.38 -4.22 1.50
N LEU A 93 4.46 -3.31 1.21
CA LEU A 93 3.02 -3.48 1.34
C LEU A 93 2.41 -3.57 -0.06
N ILE A 94 1.67 -4.64 -0.35
CA ILE A 94 0.93 -4.83 -1.61
C ILE A 94 -0.54 -4.67 -1.30
N SER A 95 -1.21 -3.73 -1.95
CA SER A 95 -2.66 -3.53 -1.81
C SER A 95 -3.39 -4.10 -3.02
N ILE A 96 -4.43 -4.91 -2.76
CA ILE A 96 -5.28 -5.53 -3.77
C ILE A 96 -6.73 -5.25 -3.39
N THR A 97 -7.43 -4.50 -4.22
CA THR A 97 -8.82 -4.09 -3.95
C THR A 97 -9.81 -5.00 -4.66
N ILE A 98 -9.51 -5.41 -5.89
CA ILE A 98 -10.39 -6.23 -6.71
C ILE A 98 -9.92 -7.69 -6.71
N GLN A 99 -10.87 -8.64 -6.56
CA GLN A 99 -10.58 -10.08 -6.54
C GLN A 99 -9.88 -10.56 -7.82
N ASP A 100 -10.23 -10.02 -8.97
CA ASP A 100 -9.62 -10.39 -10.26
C ASP A 100 -8.11 -10.08 -10.30
N ASN A 101 -7.63 -9.14 -9.48
CA ASN A 101 -6.23 -8.75 -9.39
C ASN A 101 -5.41 -9.62 -8.42
N VAL A 102 -6.03 -10.56 -7.71
CA VAL A 102 -5.35 -11.46 -6.75
C VAL A 102 -4.22 -12.23 -7.43
N SER A 103 -4.46 -12.82 -8.60
CA SER A 103 -3.43 -13.56 -9.34
C SER A 103 -2.26 -12.68 -9.77
N ALA A 104 -2.52 -11.42 -10.12
CA ALA A 104 -1.46 -10.44 -10.43
C ALA A 104 -0.67 -10.08 -9.17
N GLY A 105 -1.34 -9.92 -8.02
CA GLY A 105 -0.71 -9.70 -6.73
C GLY A 105 0.18 -10.87 -6.29
N GLN A 106 -0.25 -12.11 -6.51
CA GLN A 106 0.55 -13.29 -6.23
C GLN A 106 1.83 -13.33 -7.09
N ARG A 107 1.72 -13.01 -8.40
CA ARG A 107 2.89 -12.91 -9.29
C ARG A 107 3.85 -11.82 -8.85
N LEU A 108 3.34 -10.65 -8.44
CA LEU A 108 4.15 -9.54 -7.92
C LEU A 108 4.90 -9.95 -6.65
N ALA A 109 4.19 -10.51 -5.65
CA ALA A 109 4.79 -10.97 -4.41
C ALA A 109 5.89 -12.02 -4.66
N LYS A 110 5.63 -12.99 -5.55
CA LYS A 110 6.61 -14.00 -5.95
C LYS A 110 7.85 -13.38 -6.59
N LYS A 111 7.68 -12.45 -7.55
CA LYS A 111 8.82 -11.76 -8.18
C LYS A 111 9.66 -10.95 -7.19
N ILE A 112 9.02 -10.27 -6.23
CA ILE A 112 9.74 -9.57 -5.16
C ILE A 112 10.50 -10.58 -4.30
N ARG A 113 9.89 -11.71 -3.93
CA ARG A 113 10.51 -12.75 -3.11
C ARG A 113 11.73 -13.39 -3.79
N GLU A 114 11.67 -13.61 -5.09
CA GLU A 114 12.80 -14.13 -5.89
C GLU A 114 14.02 -13.21 -5.88
N LYS A 115 13.81 -11.89 -5.74
CA LYS A 115 14.88 -10.87 -5.77
C LYS A 115 15.30 -10.39 -4.39
N SER A 116 14.47 -10.58 -3.35
CA SER A 116 14.73 -10.02 -2.04
C SER A 116 14.07 -10.84 -0.92
N LYS A 117 14.72 -10.88 0.24
CA LYS A 117 14.16 -11.45 1.48
C LYS A 117 13.34 -10.44 2.29
N ILE A 118 13.06 -9.27 1.74
CA ILE A 118 12.30 -8.22 2.40
C ILE A 118 10.94 -8.75 2.90
N PRO A 119 10.48 -8.35 4.08
CA PRO A 119 9.13 -8.65 4.53
C PRO A 119 8.08 -8.07 3.58
N ILE A 120 7.14 -8.91 3.14
CA ILE A 120 6.04 -8.55 2.26
C ILE A 120 4.74 -8.76 3.01
N PHE A 121 3.87 -7.75 3.02
CA PHE A 121 2.53 -7.85 3.56
C PHE A 121 1.52 -7.52 2.47
N ILE A 122 0.45 -8.29 2.43
CA ILE A 122 -0.62 -8.19 1.44
C ILE A 122 -1.90 -7.79 2.15
N GLY A 123 -2.45 -6.66 1.75
CA GLY A 123 -3.71 -6.12 2.25
C GLY A 123 -4.62 -5.66 1.13
N GLY A 124 -5.58 -4.82 1.49
CA GLY A 124 -6.61 -4.30 0.60
C GLY A 124 -7.92 -5.07 0.73
N TYR A 125 -8.98 -4.54 0.13
CA TYR A 125 -10.34 -5.05 0.31
C TYR A 125 -10.50 -6.51 -0.13
N ALA A 126 -9.81 -6.93 -1.20
CA ALA A 126 -9.84 -8.30 -1.68
C ALA A 126 -9.27 -9.33 -0.67
N MET A 127 -8.56 -8.87 0.36
CA MET A 127 -7.98 -9.73 1.40
C MET A 127 -8.84 -9.80 2.67
N GLN A 128 -9.96 -9.08 2.73
CA GLN A 128 -10.91 -9.09 3.86
C GLN A 128 -11.93 -10.21 3.72
N ILE A 129 -11.45 -11.44 3.62
CA ILE A 129 -12.24 -12.65 3.46
C ILE A 129 -11.74 -13.76 4.41
N ASP A 130 -12.62 -14.67 4.83
CA ASP A 130 -12.32 -15.72 5.82
C ASP A 130 -11.11 -16.60 5.47
N ASN A 131 -10.90 -16.88 4.21
CA ASN A 131 -9.80 -17.73 3.73
C ASN A 131 -9.05 -17.05 2.59
N PRO A 132 -8.22 -16.03 2.87
CA PRO A 132 -7.48 -15.35 1.82
C PRO A 132 -6.51 -16.28 1.09
N PRO A 133 -6.30 -16.08 -0.21
CA PRO A 133 -5.36 -16.89 -0.98
C PRO A 133 -3.94 -16.78 -0.44
N LYS A 134 -3.14 -17.83 -0.64
CA LYS A 134 -1.73 -17.86 -0.21
C LYS A 134 -0.86 -16.96 -1.09
N PHE A 135 0.08 -16.28 -0.44
CA PHE A 135 1.08 -15.42 -1.08
C PHE A 135 2.49 -15.73 -0.59
N GLU A 136 3.49 -15.30 -1.32
CA GLU A 136 4.89 -15.22 -0.87
C GLU A 136 5.10 -14.03 0.09
N GLY A 137 4.23 -13.94 1.12
CA GLY A 137 4.17 -12.87 2.11
C GLY A 137 3.05 -13.11 3.11
N ASN A 138 2.91 -12.21 4.06
CA ASN A 138 1.88 -12.30 5.10
C ASN A 138 0.62 -11.53 4.69
N VAL A 139 -0.52 -12.19 4.69
CA VAL A 139 -1.81 -11.51 4.46
C VAL A 139 -2.25 -10.82 5.74
N ILE A 140 -2.64 -9.55 5.62
CA ILE A 140 -3.04 -8.66 6.73
C ILE A 140 -4.41 -8.02 6.49
N GLY A 141 -5.30 -8.68 5.73
CA GLY A 141 -6.60 -8.14 5.33
C GLY A 141 -7.49 -7.67 6.49
N GLU A 142 -7.41 -8.33 7.64
CA GLU A 142 -8.18 -7.99 8.85
C GLU A 142 -7.46 -7.00 9.79
N THR A 143 -6.21 -6.63 9.48
CA THR A 143 -5.43 -5.72 10.34
C THR A 143 -5.99 -4.30 10.25
N SER A 144 -6.36 -3.72 11.40
CA SER A 144 -6.84 -2.34 11.45
C SER A 144 -5.74 -1.35 11.03
N LEU A 145 -6.14 -0.21 10.49
CA LEU A 145 -5.21 0.86 10.12
C LEU A 145 -4.32 1.29 11.31
N GLU A 146 -4.87 1.29 12.52
CA GLU A 146 -4.16 1.67 13.74
C GLU A 146 -3.10 0.65 14.18
N ASP A 147 -3.24 -0.61 13.81
CA ASP A 147 -2.32 -1.67 14.19
C ASP A 147 -1.17 -1.86 13.20
N ILE A 148 -1.33 -1.41 11.96
CA ILE A 148 -0.28 -1.47 10.93
C ILE A 148 1.03 -0.83 11.41
N PRO A 149 1.08 0.40 11.96
CA PRO A 149 2.32 0.98 12.46
C PRO A 149 2.97 0.18 13.58
N LYS A 150 2.17 -0.42 14.48
CA LYS A 150 2.65 -1.25 15.58
C LYS A 150 3.32 -2.52 15.04
N MET A 151 2.69 -3.17 14.06
CA MET A 151 3.23 -4.33 13.37
C MET A 151 4.55 -3.97 12.66
N LEU A 152 4.57 -2.90 11.88
CA LEU A 152 5.73 -2.47 11.11
C LEU A 152 6.94 -2.12 12.00
N ARG A 153 6.73 -1.55 13.18
CA ARG A 153 7.82 -1.22 14.13
C ARG A 153 8.55 -2.45 14.66
N LYS A 154 7.90 -3.61 14.74
CA LYS A 154 8.51 -4.86 15.21
C LYS A 154 9.48 -5.49 14.20
N ILE A 155 9.42 -5.07 12.94
CA ILE A 155 10.30 -5.57 11.89
C ILE A 155 11.67 -4.90 12.04
N PRO A 156 12.80 -5.63 11.98
CA PRO A 156 14.12 -5.01 12.02
C PRO A 156 14.36 -4.11 10.80
N LEU A 157 15.23 -3.09 10.96
CA LEU A 157 15.68 -2.29 9.82
C LEU A 157 16.60 -3.16 8.95
N THR A 158 16.41 -3.08 7.64
CA THR A 158 17.39 -3.62 6.69
C THR A 158 18.63 -2.73 6.70
N SER A 159 19.78 -3.35 6.91
CA SER A 159 21.11 -2.69 6.95
C SER A 159 21.47 -2.12 5.57
#